data_787414b2b755227bbb4fa315dd3ac23f
#
_entry.id   787414b2b755227bbb4fa315dd3ac23f
#
_cell.length_a   1.000
_cell.length_b   1.000
_cell.length_c   1.000
_cell.angle_alpha   90.00
_cell.angle_beta   90.00
_cell.angle_gamma   90.00
#
_symmetry.space_group_name_H-M   'P 1'
#
loop_
_entity.id
_entity.type
_entity.pdbx_description
1 polymer ?
#
loop_
_entity_poly.entity_id
_entity_poly.type
_entity_poly.pdbx_seq_one_letter_code
_entity_poly.pdbx_strand_id
1 'polypeptide(L)'
;MPYIYFTDEQKLRANSVDLERYLLQNGEELIRSGPEKRLKSDKSITIRGSEWFDHAQAVKTGGGPVAFVMYHYGLSYPEAMIRLLGGEQGVVYEASPRKKEPEPKEFALPPAGESMRRVYAYLLKQRFISREVLNTFVSQ
;
A
#
# COMPACT_ATOMS: atom_id res chain seq x y z
N MET A 1 3.53 -15.75 9.30
CA MET A 1 2.06 -15.77 9.39
C MET A 1 1.50 -16.31 8.08
N PRO A 2 0.53 -17.20 8.11
CA PRO A 2 -0.12 -17.61 6.89
C PRO A 2 -0.81 -16.42 6.23
N TYR A 3 -0.70 -16.31 4.93
CA TYR A 3 -1.37 -15.26 4.16
C TYR A 3 -2.81 -15.70 3.87
N ILE A 4 -3.77 -14.87 4.26
CA ILE A 4 -5.19 -15.10 3.98
C ILE A 4 -5.55 -14.34 2.71
N TYR A 5 -5.96 -15.07 1.69
CA TYR A 5 -6.38 -14.51 0.42
C TYR A 5 -7.91 -14.39 0.37
N PHE A 6 -8.38 -13.23 -0.04
CA PHE A 6 -9.80 -12.99 -0.34
C PHE A 6 -9.97 -12.80 -1.84
N THR A 7 -11.01 -13.39 -2.39
CA THR A 7 -11.36 -13.21 -3.81
C THR A 7 -11.76 -11.76 -4.08
N ASP A 8 -11.67 -11.33 -5.33
CA ASP A 8 -12.07 -9.97 -5.70
C ASP A 8 -13.57 -9.72 -5.45
N GLU A 9 -14.38 -10.75 -5.56
CA GLU A 9 -15.80 -10.72 -5.22
C GLU A 9 -16.04 -10.51 -3.72
N GLN A 10 -15.28 -11.18 -2.87
CA GLN A 10 -15.31 -10.96 -1.42
C GLN A 10 -14.85 -9.55 -1.04
N LYS A 11 -13.80 -9.04 -1.67
CA LYS A 11 -13.32 -7.67 -1.47
C LYS A 11 -14.37 -6.63 -1.90
N LEU A 12 -15.03 -6.86 -3.02
CA LEU A 12 -16.09 -6.00 -3.51
C LEU A 12 -17.29 -5.99 -2.55
N ARG A 13 -17.74 -7.17 -2.11
CA ARG A 13 -18.84 -7.30 -1.13
C ARG A 13 -18.51 -6.58 0.19
N ALA A 14 -17.32 -6.79 0.73
CA ALA A 14 -16.89 -6.15 1.97
C ALA A 14 -16.84 -4.62 1.83
N ASN A 15 -16.38 -4.10 0.69
CA ASN A 15 -16.31 -2.66 0.44
C ASN A 15 -17.65 -2.03 0.00
N SER A 16 -18.65 -2.82 -0.31
CA SER A 16 -20.00 -2.34 -0.64
C SER A 16 -20.97 -2.34 0.56
N VAL A 17 -20.51 -2.75 1.73
CA VAL A 17 -21.30 -2.73 2.96
C VAL A 17 -21.71 -1.30 3.32
N ASP A 18 -22.99 -1.09 3.61
CA ASP A 18 -23.47 0.17 4.14
C ASP A 18 -23.01 0.35 5.59
N LEU A 19 -22.10 1.29 5.81
CA LEU A 19 -21.53 1.58 7.13
C LEU A 19 -22.57 2.05 8.13
N GLU A 20 -23.55 2.84 7.70
CA GLU A 20 -24.60 3.31 8.59
C GLU A 20 -25.37 2.14 9.18
N ARG A 21 -25.83 1.24 8.32
CA ARG A 21 -26.55 0.04 8.73
C ARG A 21 -25.68 -0.90 9.57
N TYR A 22 -24.43 -1.10 9.17
CA TYR A 22 -23.48 -1.93 9.89
C TYR A 22 -23.25 -1.42 11.33
N LEU A 23 -23.05 -0.12 11.51
CA LEU A 23 -22.82 0.49 12.81
C LEU A 23 -24.05 0.40 13.72
N LEU A 24 -25.22 0.66 13.19
CA LEU A 24 -26.47 0.50 13.95
C LEU A 24 -26.67 -0.95 14.42
N GLN A 25 -26.36 -1.94 13.58
CA GLN A 25 -26.41 -3.36 13.96
C GLN A 25 -25.39 -3.75 15.04
N ASN A 26 -24.25 -3.04 15.09
CA ASN A 26 -23.23 -3.26 16.13
C ASN A 26 -23.44 -2.42 17.38
N GLY A 27 -24.59 -1.74 17.51
CA GLY A 27 -24.96 -0.96 18.70
C GLY A 27 -24.32 0.43 18.76
N GLU A 28 -23.72 0.90 17.66
CA GLU A 28 -23.22 2.28 17.57
C GLU A 28 -24.36 3.25 17.28
N GLU A 29 -24.30 4.42 17.89
CA GLU A 29 -25.29 5.47 17.66
C GLU A 29 -24.73 6.52 16.68
N LEU A 30 -25.57 6.88 15.71
CA LEU A 30 -25.26 7.89 14.71
C LEU A 30 -26.08 9.16 14.95
N ILE A 31 -25.42 10.31 14.86
CA ILE A 31 -26.03 11.64 14.97
C ILE A 31 -26.12 12.25 13.57
N ARG A 32 -27.29 12.77 13.23
CA ARG A 32 -27.48 13.49 11.97
C ARG A 32 -26.72 14.82 11.97
N SER A 33 -25.95 15.08 10.95
CA SER A 33 -25.22 16.32 10.74
C SER A 33 -25.39 16.79 9.28
N GLY A 34 -26.48 17.47 9.00
CA GLY A 34 -26.84 17.85 7.64
C GLY A 34 -27.17 16.63 6.76
N PRO A 35 -26.55 16.50 5.58
CA PRO A 35 -26.74 15.35 4.68
C PRO A 35 -25.97 14.10 5.13
N GLU A 36 -25.08 14.24 6.11
CA GLU A 36 -24.19 13.18 6.59
C GLU A 36 -24.56 12.77 8.01
N LYS A 37 -24.00 11.67 8.47
CA LYS A 37 -24.13 11.21 9.84
C LYS A 37 -22.77 11.17 10.51
N ARG A 38 -22.75 11.45 11.82
CA ARG A 38 -21.53 11.37 12.64
C ARG A 38 -21.67 10.30 13.69
N LEU A 39 -20.56 9.67 14.01
CA LEU A 39 -20.51 8.73 15.11
C LEU A 39 -20.76 9.49 16.43
N LYS A 40 -21.64 8.96 17.30
CA LYS A 40 -21.89 9.59 18.60
C LYS A 40 -20.69 9.43 19.54
N SER A 41 -20.01 8.30 19.46
CA SER A 41 -18.80 8.01 20.24
C SER A 41 -17.61 8.88 19.81
N ASP A 42 -17.52 9.20 18.52
CA ASP A 42 -16.48 10.08 17.97
C ASP A 42 -17.07 11.01 16.90
N LYS A 43 -17.38 12.24 17.31
CA LYS A 43 -18.01 13.24 16.44
C LYS A 43 -17.12 13.76 15.31
N SER A 44 -15.83 13.43 15.33
CA SER A 44 -14.91 13.76 14.24
C SER A 44 -15.12 12.88 13.01
N ILE A 45 -15.67 11.69 13.23
CA ILE A 45 -15.92 10.71 12.17
C ILE A 45 -17.28 10.97 11.51
N THR A 46 -17.25 11.27 10.24
CA THR A 46 -18.42 11.46 9.38
C THR A 46 -18.61 10.22 8.51
N ILE A 47 -19.86 9.78 8.34
CA ILE A 47 -20.24 8.60 7.58
C ILE A 47 -21.28 8.98 6.53
N ARG A 48 -21.08 8.49 5.34
CA ARG A 48 -21.98 8.68 4.20
C ARG A 48 -22.09 7.40 3.38
N GLY A 49 -23.13 6.61 3.65
CA GLY A 49 -23.29 5.30 2.99
C GLY A 49 -22.15 4.34 3.31
N SER A 50 -21.37 3.97 2.32
CA SER A 50 -20.18 3.12 2.47
C SER A 50 -18.86 3.90 2.64
N GLU A 51 -18.91 5.21 2.64
CA GLU A 51 -17.73 6.06 2.81
C GLU A 51 -17.68 6.69 4.19
N TRP A 52 -16.49 6.94 4.69
CA TRP A 52 -16.25 7.62 5.96
C TRP A 52 -15.05 8.55 5.87
N PHE A 53 -15.01 9.50 6.78
CA PHE A 53 -13.92 10.46 6.89
C PHE A 53 -13.73 10.91 8.34
N ASP A 54 -12.47 10.98 8.80
CA ASP A 54 -12.12 11.52 10.12
C ASP A 54 -11.55 12.94 9.97
N HIS A 55 -12.24 13.92 10.54
CA HIS A 55 -11.87 15.33 10.49
C HIS A 55 -10.84 15.72 11.56
N ALA A 56 -10.60 14.88 12.57
CA ALA A 56 -9.64 15.17 13.63
C ALA A 56 -8.19 14.90 13.21
N GLN A 57 -7.99 14.10 12.19
CA GLN A 57 -6.66 13.74 11.73
C GLN A 57 -6.06 14.79 10.80
N ALA A 58 -4.79 15.14 11.04
CA ALA A 58 -4.04 16.07 10.19
C ALA A 58 -3.82 15.54 8.75
N VAL A 59 -3.79 14.23 8.61
CA VAL A 59 -3.71 13.53 7.32
C VAL A 59 -5.11 13.04 6.97
N LYS A 60 -5.49 13.16 5.71
CA LYS A 60 -6.79 12.66 5.22
C LYS A 60 -6.95 11.18 5.56
N THR A 61 -7.81 10.89 6.52
CA THR A 61 -8.12 9.54 6.95
C THR A 61 -9.58 9.26 6.60
N GLY A 62 -9.77 8.28 5.73
CA GLY A 62 -11.10 7.93 5.23
C GLY A 62 -11.01 6.76 4.27
N GLY A 63 -12.11 6.37 3.69
CA GLY A 63 -12.18 5.30 2.70
C GLY A 63 -13.46 4.48 2.77
N GLY A 64 -13.37 3.22 2.43
CA GLY A 64 -14.48 2.27 2.45
C GLY A 64 -14.66 1.55 3.80
N PRO A 65 -15.62 0.61 3.87
CA PRO A 65 -15.97 -0.11 5.10
C PRO A 65 -14.81 -0.90 5.71
N VAL A 66 -13.99 -1.53 4.90
CA VAL A 66 -12.82 -2.29 5.38
C VAL A 66 -11.84 -1.38 6.11
N ALA A 67 -11.52 -0.24 5.50
CA ALA A 67 -10.64 0.76 6.11
C ALA A 67 -11.23 1.31 7.42
N PHE A 68 -12.55 1.52 7.47
CA PHE A 68 -13.24 1.94 8.69
C PHE A 68 -13.09 0.93 9.82
N VAL A 69 -13.37 -0.33 9.54
CA VAL A 69 -13.31 -1.40 10.55
C VAL A 69 -11.89 -1.58 11.08
N MET A 70 -10.89 -1.50 10.20
CA MET A 70 -9.48 -1.51 10.60
C MET A 70 -9.13 -0.33 11.50
N TYR A 71 -9.56 0.86 11.13
CA TYR A 71 -9.26 2.10 11.85
C TYR A 71 -9.98 2.18 13.20
N HIS A 72 -11.29 2.02 13.19
CA HIS A 72 -12.15 2.24 14.37
C HIS A 72 -12.02 1.14 15.41
N TYR A 73 -11.92 -0.12 14.97
CA TYR A 73 -11.81 -1.28 15.88
C TYR A 73 -10.37 -1.78 16.06
N GLY A 74 -9.39 -1.19 15.38
CA GLY A 74 -7.98 -1.60 15.48
C GLY A 74 -7.72 -3.02 14.98
N LEU A 75 -8.51 -3.50 14.02
CA LEU A 75 -8.41 -4.85 13.48
C LEU A 75 -7.41 -4.91 12.32
N SER A 76 -6.82 -6.07 12.11
CA SER A 76 -6.03 -6.36 10.91
C SER A 76 -6.94 -6.48 9.67
N TYR A 77 -6.35 -6.35 8.49
CA TYR A 77 -7.11 -6.48 7.24
C TYR A 77 -7.92 -7.79 7.13
N PRO A 78 -7.34 -8.98 7.42
CA PRO A 78 -8.10 -10.22 7.37
C PRO A 78 -9.27 -10.26 8.35
N GLU A 79 -9.07 -9.78 9.58
CA GLU A 79 -10.12 -9.73 10.60
C GLU A 79 -11.26 -8.79 10.21
N ALA A 80 -10.92 -7.62 9.66
CA ALA A 80 -11.90 -6.67 9.15
C ALA A 80 -12.73 -7.27 8.00
N MET A 81 -12.07 -7.97 7.07
CA MET A 81 -12.74 -8.67 5.98
C MET A 81 -13.70 -9.75 6.48
N ILE A 82 -13.25 -10.62 7.35
CA ILE A 82 -14.08 -11.70 7.93
C ILE A 82 -15.29 -11.10 8.66
N ARG A 83 -15.09 -10.04 9.41
CA ARG A 83 -16.15 -9.37 10.15
C ARG A 83 -17.22 -8.75 9.23
N LEU A 84 -16.80 -8.10 8.16
CA LEU A 84 -17.72 -7.49 7.18
C LEU A 84 -18.44 -8.53 6.30
N LEU A 85 -17.81 -9.67 6.06
CA LEU A 85 -18.40 -10.79 5.30
C LEU A 85 -19.27 -11.71 6.16
N GLY A 86 -19.53 -11.36 7.43
CA GLY A 86 -20.38 -12.15 8.31
C GLY A 86 -19.75 -13.46 8.78
N GLY A 87 -18.42 -13.54 8.81
CA GLY A 87 -17.66 -14.72 9.25
C GLY A 87 -17.14 -15.61 8.11
N GLU A 88 -17.38 -15.24 6.85
CA GLU A 88 -16.75 -15.95 5.73
C GLU A 88 -15.22 -15.81 5.81
N GLN A 89 -14.54 -16.92 5.90
CA GLN A 89 -13.08 -16.95 5.91
C GLN A 89 -12.54 -16.95 4.47
N GLY A 90 -11.47 -16.18 4.24
CA GLY A 90 -10.72 -16.27 3.01
C GLY A 90 -9.93 -17.57 2.90
N VAL A 91 -9.36 -17.84 1.74
CA VAL A 91 -8.47 -18.99 1.53
C VAL A 91 -7.15 -18.74 2.25
N VAL A 92 -6.80 -19.63 3.16
CA VAL A 92 -5.51 -19.56 3.88
C VAL A 92 -4.45 -20.22 3.01
N TYR A 93 -3.48 -19.43 2.59
CA TYR A 93 -2.26 -19.96 1.99
C TYR A 93 -1.17 -20.02 3.05
N GLU A 94 -0.58 -21.20 3.23
CA GLU A 94 0.64 -21.28 4.00
C GLU A 94 1.71 -20.42 3.29
N ALA A 95 2.38 -19.57 4.05
CA ALA A 95 3.46 -18.77 3.51
C ALA A 95 4.52 -19.73 2.93
N SER A 96 4.67 -19.73 1.63
CA SER A 96 5.82 -20.41 1.01
C SER A 96 7.09 -19.91 1.71
N PRO A 97 8.00 -20.81 2.08
CA PRO A 97 9.25 -20.38 2.68
C PRO A 97 9.85 -19.33 1.76
N ARG A 98 10.06 -18.12 2.28
CA ARG A 98 10.71 -17.05 1.52
C ARG A 98 11.96 -17.66 0.93
N LYS A 99 12.08 -17.67 -0.41
CA LYS A 99 13.36 -17.93 -1.05
C LYS A 99 14.35 -17.04 -0.31
N LYS A 100 15.33 -17.65 0.36
CA LYS A 100 16.42 -16.89 0.96
C LYS A 100 16.88 -15.92 -0.12
N GLU A 101 16.79 -14.62 0.17
CA GLU A 101 17.43 -13.65 -0.71
C GLU A 101 18.85 -14.15 -0.94
N PRO A 102 19.30 -14.23 -2.19
CA PRO A 102 20.66 -14.62 -2.46
C PRO A 102 21.54 -13.71 -1.64
N GLU A 103 22.42 -14.29 -0.85
CA GLU A 103 23.40 -13.53 -0.06
C GLU A 103 23.98 -12.44 -0.96
N PRO A 104 24.08 -11.18 -0.48
CA PRO A 104 24.60 -10.11 -1.30
C PRO A 104 25.96 -10.55 -1.81
N LYS A 105 26.06 -10.82 -3.12
CA LYS A 105 27.32 -11.13 -3.76
C LYS A 105 28.25 -9.95 -3.50
N GLU A 106 29.43 -10.22 -2.94
CA GLU A 106 30.45 -9.19 -2.81
C GLU A 106 30.59 -8.48 -4.17
N PHE A 107 30.45 -7.17 -4.14
CA PHE A 107 30.59 -6.37 -5.34
C PHE A 107 32.04 -6.45 -5.81
N ALA A 108 32.27 -7.28 -6.80
CA ALA A 108 33.55 -7.34 -7.49
C ALA A 108 33.52 -6.43 -8.71
N LEU A 109 34.43 -5.48 -8.75
CA LEU A 109 34.60 -4.67 -9.95
C LEU A 109 34.96 -5.59 -11.13
N PRO A 110 34.29 -5.43 -12.28
CA PRO A 110 34.69 -6.16 -13.47
C PRO A 110 36.15 -5.83 -13.83
N PRO A 111 36.92 -6.77 -14.38
CA PRO A 111 38.29 -6.52 -14.74
C PRO A 111 38.37 -5.33 -15.70
N ALA A 112 39.37 -4.47 -15.47
CA ALA A 112 39.59 -3.31 -16.34
C ALA A 112 39.79 -3.79 -17.78
N GLY A 113 39.11 -3.15 -18.72
CA GLY A 113 39.28 -3.45 -20.13
C GLY A 113 40.69 -3.08 -20.64
N GLU A 114 41.22 -3.83 -21.56
CA GLU A 114 42.55 -3.61 -22.15
C GLU A 114 42.67 -2.29 -22.92
N SER A 115 41.52 -1.65 -23.26
CA SER A 115 41.56 -0.40 -23.99
C SER A 115 40.34 0.49 -23.64
N MET A 116 40.59 1.78 -23.59
CA MET A 116 39.57 2.82 -23.34
C MET A 116 38.73 3.17 -24.56
N ARG A 117 38.92 2.53 -25.71
CA ARG A 117 38.24 2.85 -26.98
C ARG A 117 36.72 2.88 -26.85
N ARG A 118 36.12 1.91 -26.15
CA ARG A 118 34.66 1.85 -25.95
C ARG A 118 34.15 3.00 -25.08
N VAL A 119 34.90 3.33 -24.03
CA VAL A 119 34.59 4.43 -23.13
C VAL A 119 34.67 5.75 -23.86
N TYR A 120 35.73 5.99 -24.62
CA TYR A 120 35.86 7.19 -25.46
C TYR A 120 34.75 7.31 -26.50
N ALA A 121 34.42 6.20 -27.17
CA ALA A 121 33.34 6.19 -28.15
C ALA A 121 31.97 6.54 -27.50
N TYR A 122 31.70 6.04 -26.31
CA TYR A 122 30.49 6.35 -25.55
C TYR A 122 30.45 7.82 -25.14
N LEU A 123 31.53 8.31 -24.55
CA LEU A 123 31.60 9.68 -24.05
C LEU A 123 31.53 10.73 -25.19
N LEU A 124 32.15 10.44 -26.32
CA LEU A 124 32.12 11.34 -27.50
C LEU A 124 30.76 11.30 -28.22
N LYS A 125 30.20 10.09 -28.45
CA LYS A 125 29.01 9.93 -29.30
C LYS A 125 27.69 10.08 -28.53
N GLN A 126 27.63 9.57 -27.30
CA GLN A 126 26.40 9.55 -26.50
C GLN A 126 26.31 10.69 -25.51
N ARG A 127 27.44 11.13 -24.97
CA ARG A 127 27.50 12.21 -23.97
C ARG A 127 28.00 13.52 -24.53
N PHE A 128 28.44 13.54 -25.79
CA PHE A 128 28.91 14.74 -26.50
C PHE A 128 30.05 15.50 -25.77
N ILE A 129 30.89 14.79 -25.04
CA ILE A 129 32.04 15.36 -24.34
C ILE A 129 33.17 15.50 -25.35
N SER A 130 33.77 16.70 -25.43
CA SER A 130 34.84 16.95 -26.40
C SER A 130 36.09 16.10 -26.11
N ARG A 131 36.80 15.72 -27.15
CA ARG A 131 38.02 14.91 -27.04
C ARG A 131 39.12 15.58 -26.20
N GLU A 132 39.19 16.90 -26.25
CA GLU A 132 40.14 17.69 -25.48
C GLU A 132 39.91 17.52 -23.97
N VAL A 133 38.64 17.61 -23.53
CA VAL A 133 38.24 17.38 -22.13
C VAL A 133 38.58 15.94 -21.69
N LEU A 134 38.29 14.95 -22.54
CA LEU A 134 38.59 13.56 -22.22
C LEU A 134 40.11 13.32 -22.04
N ASN A 135 40.91 13.91 -22.91
CA ASN A 135 42.36 13.78 -22.82
C ASN A 135 42.97 14.45 -21.57
N THR A 136 42.27 15.44 -21.01
CA THR A 136 42.72 16.15 -19.81
C THR A 136 42.39 15.38 -18.52
N PHE A 137 41.24 14.72 -18.47
CA PHE A 137 40.73 14.14 -17.24
C PHE A 137 40.78 12.59 -17.20
N VAL A 138 40.96 11.92 -18.32
CA VAL A 138 41.06 10.48 -18.39
C VAL A 138 42.52 10.08 -18.57
N SER A 139 43.14 9.60 -17.52
CA SER A 139 44.45 8.94 -17.59
C SER A 139 44.34 7.63 -18.35
N GLN A 140 45.20 7.45 -19.32
CA GLN A 140 45.34 6.20 -20.09
C GLN A 140 46.05 5.13 -19.29
#